data_11e87cee3c1d1fd1689993d6885b8a44
#
_entry.id   11e87cee3c1d1fd1689993d6885b8a44
#
_cell.length_a   1.000
_cell.length_b   1.000
_cell.length_c   1.000
_cell.angle_alpha   90.00
_cell.angle_beta   90.00
_cell.angle_gamma   90.00
#
_symmetry.space_group_name_H-M   'P 1'
#
loop_
_entity.id
_entity.type
_entity.pdbx_description
1 polymer ?
#
loop_
_entity_poly.entity_id
_entity_poly.type
_entity_poly.pdbx_seq_one_letter_code
_entity_poly.pdbx_strand_id
1 'polypeptide(L)'
;MAAYASIAMYWMPEILYRFKRICPNVDVDLRMVDHALEPFELLQDGKTDVIFASRQNYGKCEWTPLYHELLYAILPKNYPLNSRTEFPLKEFEGKDFLMPYGRFDIDVHAAFEKAGVKAKEQTVYVDDETVIRMVGKGLGISMMSELMIRGNTEDVYCVPVSPTCIREIGMGMKPGAEESESIAKLTKCVMQFVSTLNKGRNVSNY
;
A
#
# COMPACT_ATOMS: atom_id res chain seq x y z
N MET A 1 -10.41 -8.65 11.01
CA MET A 1 -9.14 -8.06 10.55
C MET A 1 -9.39 -6.84 9.69
N ALA A 2 -8.43 -5.90 9.63
CA ALA A 2 -8.50 -4.73 8.77
C ALA A 2 -7.26 -4.65 7.87
N ALA A 3 -7.41 -4.23 6.62
CA ALA A 3 -6.32 -4.15 5.66
C ALA A 3 -6.48 -2.97 4.72
N TYR A 4 -5.37 -2.35 4.33
CA TYR A 4 -5.36 -1.37 3.24
C TYR A 4 -5.91 -1.98 1.95
N ALA A 5 -6.55 -1.15 1.12
CA ALA A 5 -7.20 -1.57 -0.12
C ALA A 5 -6.30 -2.45 -0.99
N SER A 6 -5.05 -2.04 -1.22
CA SER A 6 -4.08 -2.80 -2.01
C SER A 6 -3.81 -4.20 -1.46
N ILE A 7 -3.67 -4.31 -0.13
CA ILE A 7 -3.42 -5.59 0.54
C ILE A 7 -4.68 -6.46 0.52
N ALA A 8 -5.84 -5.86 0.80
CA ALA A 8 -7.13 -6.55 0.76
C ALA A 8 -7.39 -7.13 -0.63
N MET A 9 -7.07 -6.40 -1.69
CA MET A 9 -7.31 -6.81 -3.07
C MET A 9 -6.33 -7.89 -3.54
N TYR A 10 -5.03 -7.74 -3.26
CA TYR A 10 -4.00 -8.58 -3.89
C TYR A 10 -3.44 -9.69 -2.99
N TRP A 11 -3.57 -9.58 -1.66
CA TRP A 11 -3.00 -10.57 -0.73
C TRP A 11 -4.08 -11.38 -0.01
N MET A 12 -5.13 -10.71 0.47
CA MET A 12 -6.12 -11.38 1.33
C MET A 12 -6.85 -12.54 0.67
N PRO A 13 -7.23 -12.51 -0.62
CA PRO A 13 -7.92 -13.65 -1.23
C PRO A 13 -7.14 -14.96 -1.10
N GLU A 14 -5.83 -14.94 -1.39
CA GLU A 14 -5.00 -16.14 -1.30
C GLU A 14 -4.69 -16.53 0.16
N ILE A 15 -4.42 -15.55 1.02
CA ILE A 15 -4.17 -15.79 2.45
C ILE A 15 -5.40 -16.41 3.09
N LEU A 16 -6.59 -15.87 2.85
CA LEU A 16 -7.84 -16.37 3.41
C LEU A 16 -8.23 -17.72 2.84
N TYR A 17 -7.98 -17.96 1.56
CA TYR A 17 -8.17 -19.28 0.96
C TYR A 17 -7.35 -20.36 1.67
N ARG A 18 -6.06 -20.09 1.94
CA ARG A 18 -5.19 -21.00 2.69
C ARG A 18 -5.66 -21.16 4.12
N PHE A 19 -5.99 -20.05 4.79
CA PHE A 19 -6.43 -20.04 6.17
C PHE A 19 -7.73 -20.86 6.39
N LYS A 20 -8.73 -20.68 5.51
CA LYS A 20 -10.01 -21.41 5.62
C LYS A 20 -9.84 -22.93 5.48
N ARG A 21 -8.83 -23.39 4.77
CA ARG A 21 -8.52 -24.83 4.64
C ARG A 21 -7.97 -25.46 5.92
N ILE A 22 -7.27 -24.68 6.73
CA ILE A 22 -6.69 -25.17 8.00
C ILE A 22 -7.54 -24.79 9.22
N CYS A 23 -8.40 -23.80 9.09
CA CYS A 23 -9.31 -23.32 10.12
C CYS A 23 -10.74 -23.19 9.57
N PRO A 24 -11.42 -24.31 9.15
CA PRO A 24 -12.70 -24.23 8.47
C PRO A 24 -13.83 -23.65 9.32
N ASN A 25 -13.73 -23.76 10.64
CA ASN A 25 -14.72 -23.29 11.60
C ASN A 25 -14.47 -21.86 12.11
N VAL A 26 -13.43 -21.18 11.63
CA VAL A 26 -13.16 -19.78 11.99
C VAL A 26 -13.75 -18.88 10.92
N ASP A 27 -14.65 -18.01 11.33
CA ASP A 27 -15.15 -16.95 10.46
C ASP A 27 -14.22 -15.75 10.54
N VAL A 28 -13.95 -15.20 9.37
CA VAL A 28 -13.06 -14.05 9.20
C VAL A 28 -13.85 -12.89 8.67
N ASP A 29 -13.93 -11.83 9.46
CA ASP A 29 -14.45 -10.54 9.02
C ASP A 29 -13.28 -9.69 8.50
N LEU A 30 -13.27 -9.41 7.18
CA LEU A 30 -12.27 -8.57 6.52
C LEU A 30 -12.85 -7.21 6.23
N ARG A 31 -12.28 -6.18 6.84
CA ARG A 31 -12.60 -4.79 6.57
C ARG A 31 -11.48 -4.16 5.74
N MET A 32 -11.83 -3.64 4.57
CA MET A 32 -10.97 -2.77 3.79
C MET A 32 -10.99 -1.36 4.39
N VAL A 33 -9.83 -0.73 4.51
CA VAL A 33 -9.65 0.60 5.07
C VAL A 33 -8.80 1.46 4.13
N ASP A 34 -9.16 2.72 4.03
CA ASP A 34 -8.56 3.67 3.08
C ASP A 34 -7.74 4.77 3.76
N HIS A 35 -7.93 4.95 5.07
CA HIS A 35 -7.20 5.94 5.86
C HIS A 35 -5.98 5.32 6.54
N ALA A 36 -4.83 5.99 6.47
CA ALA A 36 -3.55 5.44 6.93
C ALA A 36 -3.52 5.03 8.42
N LEU A 37 -4.20 5.74 9.29
CA LEU A 37 -4.26 5.44 10.73
C LEU A 37 -5.45 4.56 11.13
N GLU A 38 -6.49 4.46 10.31
CA GLU A 38 -7.71 3.72 10.64
C GLU A 38 -7.45 2.27 11.09
N PRO A 39 -6.56 1.47 10.46
CA PRO A 39 -6.28 0.12 10.94
C PRO A 39 -5.80 0.11 12.40
N PHE A 40 -4.92 1.05 12.74
CA PHE A 40 -4.36 1.15 14.08
C PHE A 40 -5.39 1.60 15.11
N GLU A 41 -6.27 2.54 14.75
CA GLU A 41 -7.40 2.97 15.57
C GLU A 41 -8.34 1.80 15.85
N LEU A 42 -8.73 1.05 14.81
CA LEU A 42 -9.56 -0.15 14.96
C LEU A 42 -8.91 -1.20 15.86
N LEU A 43 -7.59 -1.37 15.75
CA LEU A 43 -6.84 -2.28 16.60
C LEU A 43 -6.84 -1.81 18.07
N GLN A 44 -6.56 -0.53 18.33
CA GLN A 44 -6.57 0.03 19.70
C GLN A 44 -7.97 -0.08 20.34
N ASP A 45 -9.01 0.22 19.58
CA ASP A 45 -10.42 0.13 20.04
C ASP A 45 -10.89 -1.33 20.25
N GLY A 46 -10.11 -2.33 19.86
CA GLY A 46 -10.52 -3.74 19.92
C GLY A 46 -11.59 -4.13 18.90
N LYS A 47 -11.74 -3.33 17.84
CA LYS A 47 -12.68 -3.60 16.74
C LYS A 47 -12.09 -4.54 15.68
N THR A 48 -10.79 -4.81 15.76
CA THR A 48 -10.09 -5.79 14.95
C THR A 48 -8.98 -6.46 15.75
N ASP A 49 -8.64 -7.70 15.41
CA ASP A 49 -7.58 -8.47 16.07
C ASP A 49 -6.25 -8.33 15.37
N VAL A 50 -6.29 -8.19 14.04
CA VAL A 50 -5.11 -8.15 13.16
C VAL A 50 -5.30 -7.07 12.12
N ILE A 51 -4.22 -6.33 11.84
CA ILE A 51 -4.18 -5.31 10.79
C ILE A 51 -3.08 -5.60 9.77
N PHE A 52 -3.30 -5.16 8.53
CA PHE A 52 -2.33 -5.17 7.45
C PHE A 52 -2.24 -3.77 6.85
N ALA A 53 -1.10 -3.12 7.06
CA ALA A 53 -0.95 -1.70 6.74
C ALA A 53 0.51 -1.36 6.41
N SER A 54 0.82 -0.10 6.10
CA SER A 54 2.18 0.41 6.19
C SER A 54 2.50 0.78 7.64
N ARG A 55 3.78 0.65 8.00
CA ARG A 55 4.22 0.86 9.39
C ARG A 55 4.00 2.31 9.82
N GLN A 56 3.32 2.49 10.96
CA GLN A 56 3.10 3.78 11.60
C GLN A 56 3.44 3.70 13.09
N ASN A 57 3.92 4.81 13.65
CA ASN A 57 4.13 4.95 15.08
C ASN A 57 2.81 5.35 15.76
N TYR A 58 1.92 4.39 15.93
CA TYR A 58 0.60 4.64 16.51
C TYR A 58 0.21 3.54 17.51
N GLY A 59 -0.02 3.94 18.76
CA GLY A 59 -0.50 3.05 19.83
C GLY A 59 0.46 1.90 20.16
N LYS A 60 -0.06 0.91 20.88
CA LYS A 60 0.66 -0.34 21.20
C LYS A 60 0.30 -1.41 20.18
N CYS A 61 1.24 -1.76 19.34
CA CYS A 61 1.07 -2.76 18.29
C CYS A 61 2.33 -3.62 18.20
N GLU A 62 2.18 -4.93 18.30
CA GLU A 62 3.21 -5.87 17.89
C GLU A 62 3.23 -5.92 16.37
N TRP A 63 4.36 -5.56 15.79
CA TRP A 63 4.51 -5.38 14.36
C TRP A 63 5.44 -6.43 13.75
N THR A 64 4.95 -7.13 12.75
CA THR A 64 5.74 -8.06 11.94
C THR A 64 5.90 -7.47 10.55
N PRO A 65 7.12 -7.04 10.15
CA PRO A 65 7.38 -6.58 8.79
C PRO A 65 7.24 -7.73 7.80
N LEU A 66 6.59 -7.49 6.67
CA LEU A 66 6.28 -8.51 5.67
C LEU A 66 6.92 -8.21 4.31
N TYR A 67 6.86 -6.97 3.87
CA TYR A 67 7.24 -6.61 2.50
C TYR A 67 7.67 -5.15 2.40
N HIS A 68 8.65 -4.89 1.54
CA HIS A 68 9.04 -3.53 1.17
C HIS A 68 8.54 -3.23 -0.23
N GLU A 69 7.73 -2.21 -0.35
CA GLU A 69 7.05 -1.79 -1.55
C GLU A 69 7.59 -0.46 -2.04
N LEU A 70 7.83 -0.35 -3.35
CA LEU A 70 8.31 0.88 -3.97
C LEU A 70 7.15 1.85 -4.23
N LEU A 71 7.46 3.15 -4.22
CA LEU A 71 6.58 4.19 -4.71
C LEU A 71 6.93 4.54 -6.17
N TYR A 72 5.89 4.80 -6.95
CA TYR A 72 5.96 5.11 -8.37
C TYR A 72 5.28 6.44 -8.67
N ALA A 73 5.88 7.26 -9.52
CA ALA A 73 5.21 8.37 -10.14
C ALA A 73 4.20 7.85 -11.18
N ILE A 74 2.99 8.39 -11.16
CA ILE A 74 1.93 8.12 -12.13
C ILE A 74 1.80 9.34 -13.00
N LEU A 75 2.09 9.17 -14.29
CA LEU A 75 2.22 10.26 -15.25
C LEU A 75 1.37 9.99 -16.48
N PRO A 76 0.75 11.01 -17.11
CA PRO A 76 0.01 10.81 -18.35
C PRO A 76 0.94 10.39 -19.50
N LYS A 77 0.43 9.66 -20.50
CA LYS A 77 1.22 9.15 -21.63
C LYS A 77 1.92 10.23 -22.47
N ASN A 78 1.44 11.46 -22.44
CA ASN A 78 2.06 12.62 -23.11
C ASN A 78 3.13 13.31 -22.24
N TYR A 79 3.43 12.80 -21.03
CA TYR A 79 4.48 13.38 -20.19
C TYR A 79 5.87 13.15 -20.83
N PRO A 80 6.74 14.19 -20.91
CA PRO A 80 8.04 14.08 -21.59
C PRO A 80 9.07 13.35 -20.73
N LEU A 81 8.97 12.05 -20.64
CA LEU A 81 9.92 11.23 -19.90
C LEU A 81 11.33 11.19 -20.49
N ASN A 82 11.48 11.46 -21.81
CA ASN A 82 12.77 11.50 -22.50
C ASN A 82 13.64 10.23 -22.24
N SER A 83 13.03 9.05 -22.30
CA SER A 83 13.64 7.73 -22.04
C SER A 83 14.16 7.53 -20.60
N ARG A 84 13.74 8.35 -19.64
CA ARG A 84 14.10 8.16 -18.23
C ARG A 84 13.39 6.93 -17.65
N THR A 85 14.10 6.17 -16.86
CA THR A 85 13.62 4.98 -16.15
C THR A 85 13.22 5.27 -14.69
N GLU A 86 13.54 6.47 -14.21
CA GLU A 86 13.20 6.95 -12.87
C GLU A 86 12.66 8.37 -12.93
N PHE A 87 11.79 8.73 -11.99
CA PHE A 87 11.19 10.06 -11.88
C PHE A 87 11.73 10.78 -10.64
N PRO A 88 12.50 11.88 -10.79
CA PRO A 88 13.02 12.62 -9.65
C PRO A 88 11.90 13.22 -8.81
N LEU A 89 11.91 13.00 -7.49
CA LEU A 89 10.92 13.58 -6.57
C LEU A 89 10.81 15.11 -6.69
N LYS A 90 11.92 15.79 -6.99
CA LYS A 90 11.94 17.23 -7.19
C LYS A 90 11.05 17.71 -8.36
N GLU A 91 10.73 16.84 -9.30
CA GLU A 91 9.86 17.20 -10.43
C GLU A 91 8.38 17.25 -10.05
N PHE A 92 7.99 16.80 -8.86
CA PHE A 92 6.66 17.06 -8.31
C PHE A 92 6.48 18.50 -7.83
N GLU A 93 7.56 19.25 -7.61
CA GLU A 93 7.50 20.62 -7.11
C GLU A 93 6.59 21.49 -7.96
N GLY A 94 5.56 22.07 -7.34
CA GLY A 94 4.59 22.95 -7.98
C GLY A 94 3.70 22.31 -9.05
N LYS A 95 3.77 20.99 -9.26
CA LYS A 95 2.89 20.28 -10.18
C LYS A 95 1.52 20.04 -9.55
N ASP A 96 0.48 20.05 -10.40
CA ASP A 96 -0.86 19.64 -9.99
C ASP A 96 -0.82 18.14 -9.64
N PHE A 97 -0.95 17.85 -8.34
CA PHE A 97 -0.81 16.52 -7.78
C PHE A 97 -2.15 16.03 -7.26
N LEU A 98 -2.62 14.90 -7.78
CA LEU A 98 -3.86 14.26 -7.37
C LEU A 98 -3.57 13.33 -6.19
N MET A 99 -4.04 13.70 -4.99
CA MET A 99 -3.92 12.90 -3.78
C MET A 99 -5.23 12.15 -3.54
N PRO A 100 -5.24 10.80 -3.62
CA PRO A 100 -6.44 10.02 -3.35
C PRO A 100 -6.86 10.09 -1.87
N TYR A 101 -8.06 9.60 -1.56
CA TYR A 101 -8.58 9.43 -0.20
C TYR A 101 -8.49 10.68 0.69
N GLY A 102 -8.56 11.87 0.12
CA GLY A 102 -8.66 13.09 0.92
C GLY A 102 -7.40 13.51 1.67
N ARG A 103 -6.20 13.27 1.16
CA ARG A 103 -4.88 13.65 1.74
C ARG A 103 -4.33 12.73 2.83
N PHE A 104 -4.72 11.48 2.85
CA PHE A 104 -4.32 10.57 3.93
C PHE A 104 -3.21 9.59 3.55
N ASP A 105 -2.51 9.77 2.42
CA ASP A 105 -1.34 8.94 2.11
C ASP A 105 -0.10 9.46 2.86
N ILE A 106 0.13 8.89 4.04
CA ILE A 106 1.26 9.25 4.91
C ILE A 106 2.59 8.92 4.24
N ASP A 107 2.66 7.86 3.45
CA ASP A 107 3.92 7.42 2.81
C ASP A 107 4.33 8.41 1.71
N VAL A 108 3.37 8.94 0.94
CA VAL A 108 3.59 10.00 -0.04
C VAL A 108 4.02 11.31 0.63
N HIS A 109 3.32 11.70 1.69
CA HIS A 109 3.69 12.92 2.44
C HIS A 109 5.09 12.81 3.04
N ALA A 110 5.46 11.66 3.64
CA ALA A 110 6.79 11.43 4.18
C ALA A 110 7.87 11.51 3.09
N ALA A 111 7.60 10.99 1.89
CA ALA A 111 8.52 11.09 0.75
C ALA A 111 8.73 12.55 0.33
N PHE A 112 7.66 13.34 0.23
CA PHE A 112 7.74 14.76 -0.12
C PHE A 112 8.45 15.59 0.95
N GLU A 113 8.11 15.38 2.22
CA GLU A 113 8.76 16.06 3.35
C GLU A 113 10.26 15.81 3.36
N LYS A 114 10.68 14.55 3.26
CA LYS A 114 12.10 14.15 3.21
C LYS A 114 12.84 14.76 2.03
N ALA A 115 12.18 14.92 0.88
CA ALA A 115 12.76 15.52 -0.32
C ALA A 115 12.65 17.07 -0.33
N GLY A 116 11.92 17.67 0.60
CA GLY A 116 11.62 19.10 0.62
C GLY A 116 10.84 19.53 -0.61
N VAL A 117 9.88 18.72 -1.06
CA VAL A 117 9.01 18.97 -2.23
C VAL A 117 7.66 19.48 -1.76
N LYS A 118 7.15 20.50 -2.45
CA LYS A 118 5.80 21.04 -2.25
C LYS A 118 5.02 20.92 -3.56
N ALA A 119 4.33 19.80 -3.71
CA ALA A 119 3.41 19.61 -4.81
C ALA A 119 2.15 20.48 -4.62
N LYS A 120 1.48 20.79 -5.70
CA LYS A 120 0.22 21.53 -5.71
C LYS A 120 -0.93 20.53 -5.56
N GLU A 121 -1.14 20.10 -4.32
CA GLU A 121 -2.07 19.04 -4.01
C GLU A 121 -3.52 19.41 -4.29
N GLN A 122 -4.14 18.59 -5.11
CA GLN A 122 -5.59 18.57 -5.31
C GLN A 122 -6.15 17.37 -4.54
N THR A 123 -6.94 17.67 -3.52
CA THR A 123 -7.58 16.63 -2.72
C THR A 123 -8.75 16.05 -3.50
N VAL A 124 -8.73 14.75 -3.74
CA VAL A 124 -9.82 14.01 -4.35
C VAL A 124 -10.29 12.88 -3.44
N TYR A 125 -11.61 12.79 -3.26
CA TYR A 125 -12.24 11.77 -2.41
C TYR A 125 -12.67 10.56 -3.25
N VAL A 126 -11.71 10.00 -3.96
CA VAL A 126 -11.89 8.85 -4.85
C VAL A 126 -10.76 7.84 -4.60
N ASP A 127 -10.93 6.63 -5.10
CA ASP A 127 -9.93 5.57 -5.01
C ASP A 127 -8.75 5.77 -5.98
N ASP A 128 -7.70 4.97 -5.78
CA ASP A 128 -6.50 5.02 -6.60
C ASP A 128 -6.78 4.73 -8.08
N GLU A 129 -7.69 3.81 -8.41
CA GLU A 129 -8.04 3.48 -9.79
C GLU A 129 -8.64 4.70 -10.51
N THR A 130 -9.53 5.41 -9.83
CA THR A 130 -10.11 6.65 -10.35
C THR A 130 -9.03 7.72 -10.57
N VAL A 131 -8.08 7.87 -9.62
CA VAL A 131 -6.95 8.80 -9.78
C VAL A 131 -6.07 8.40 -10.97
N ILE A 132 -5.77 7.12 -11.19
CA ILE A 132 -5.01 6.65 -12.36
C ILE A 132 -5.72 7.09 -13.65
N ARG A 133 -7.04 6.92 -13.74
CA ARG A 133 -7.84 7.36 -14.90
C ARG A 133 -7.83 8.87 -15.07
N MET A 134 -7.87 9.65 -13.98
CA MET A 134 -7.77 11.12 -14.02
C MET A 134 -6.40 11.56 -14.53
N VAL A 135 -5.31 10.91 -14.06
CA VAL A 135 -3.95 11.16 -14.58
C VAL A 135 -3.87 10.84 -16.06
N GLY A 136 -4.44 9.71 -16.52
CA GLY A 136 -4.49 9.34 -17.93
C GLY A 136 -5.17 10.39 -18.82
N LYS A 137 -6.11 11.18 -18.25
CA LYS A 137 -6.76 12.32 -18.94
C LYS A 137 -5.98 13.63 -18.81
N GLY A 138 -4.82 13.64 -18.13
CA GLY A 138 -3.98 14.82 -17.97
C GLY A 138 -4.46 15.81 -16.92
N LEU A 139 -5.29 15.40 -15.97
CA LEU A 139 -5.79 16.27 -14.88
C LEU A 139 -4.74 16.58 -13.81
N GLY A 140 -3.60 15.90 -13.85
CA GLY A 140 -2.49 16.05 -12.91
C GLY A 140 -1.56 14.86 -12.99
N ILE A 141 -0.67 14.76 -12.01
CA ILE A 141 0.19 13.61 -11.77
C ILE A 141 -0.07 13.05 -10.37
N SER A 142 0.36 11.83 -10.08
CA SER A 142 0.19 11.23 -8.75
C SER A 142 1.41 10.40 -8.36
N MET A 143 1.41 9.88 -7.14
CA MET A 143 2.39 8.92 -6.66
C MET A 143 1.65 7.80 -5.92
N MET A 144 1.95 6.56 -6.28
CA MET A 144 1.28 5.38 -5.74
C MET A 144 2.24 4.25 -5.48
N SER A 145 1.83 3.31 -4.66
CA SER A 145 2.61 2.12 -4.36
C SER A 145 2.53 1.07 -5.46
N GLU A 146 3.52 0.17 -5.49
CA GLU A 146 3.65 -0.92 -6.46
C GLU A 146 2.39 -1.80 -6.55
N LEU A 147 1.75 -2.12 -5.41
CA LEU A 147 0.55 -2.95 -5.41
C LEU A 147 -0.64 -2.24 -6.08
N MET A 148 -0.78 -0.94 -5.90
CA MET A 148 -1.91 -0.19 -6.47
C MET A 148 -1.82 -0.03 -7.98
N ILE A 149 -0.61 -0.05 -8.54
CA ILE A 149 -0.41 0.07 -10.00
C ILE A 149 -0.53 -1.27 -10.74
N ARG A 150 -0.83 -2.38 -10.04
CA ARG A 150 -1.09 -3.66 -10.68
C ARG A 150 -2.46 -3.63 -11.37
N GLY A 151 -2.47 -3.65 -12.69
CA GLY A 151 -3.71 -3.69 -13.46
C GLY A 151 -3.86 -2.51 -14.41
N ASN A 152 -4.82 -1.63 -14.21
CA ASN A 152 -5.27 -0.60 -15.14
C ASN A 152 -4.30 0.57 -15.34
N THR A 153 -3.10 0.33 -15.88
CA THR A 153 -2.07 1.35 -16.13
C THR A 153 -1.81 1.63 -17.62
N GLU A 154 -2.68 1.15 -18.51
CA GLU A 154 -2.49 1.27 -19.95
C GLU A 154 -2.40 2.73 -20.43
N ASP A 155 -3.15 3.63 -19.81
CA ASP A 155 -3.22 5.05 -20.15
C ASP A 155 -2.21 5.95 -19.42
N VAL A 156 -1.35 5.38 -18.56
CA VAL A 156 -0.37 6.11 -17.76
C VAL A 156 1.03 5.51 -17.86
N TYR A 157 2.03 6.31 -17.54
CA TYR A 157 3.36 5.79 -17.19
C TYR A 157 3.45 5.61 -15.70
N CYS A 158 3.96 4.46 -15.26
CA CYS A 158 4.31 4.17 -13.87
C CYS A 158 5.83 4.07 -13.79
N VAL A 159 6.47 5.04 -13.17
CA VAL A 159 7.93 5.17 -13.14
C VAL A 159 8.40 5.23 -11.70
N PRO A 160 9.37 4.38 -11.28
CA PRO A 160 9.92 4.45 -9.94
C PRO A 160 10.40 5.87 -9.60
N VAL A 161 10.16 6.35 -8.39
CA VAL A 161 10.66 7.66 -7.97
C VAL A 161 12.13 7.60 -7.55
N SER A 162 12.84 8.71 -7.74
CA SER A 162 14.26 8.86 -7.37
C SER A 162 14.45 10.12 -6.48
N PRO A 163 15.14 10.03 -5.32
CA PRO A 163 15.65 8.82 -4.72
C PRO A 163 14.55 7.81 -4.40
N THR A 164 14.89 6.52 -4.39
CA THR A 164 13.95 5.44 -4.12
C THR A 164 13.19 5.67 -2.81
N CYS A 165 11.86 5.63 -2.89
CA CYS A 165 10.97 5.65 -1.74
C CYS A 165 10.34 4.29 -1.53
N ILE A 166 10.36 3.86 -0.27
CA ILE A 166 9.88 2.54 0.13
C ILE A 166 8.90 2.72 1.27
N ARG A 167 7.78 2.00 1.22
CA ARG A 167 6.92 1.78 2.38
C ARG A 167 7.08 0.35 2.90
N GLU A 168 7.13 0.20 4.22
CA GLU A 168 7.16 -1.10 4.88
C GLU A 168 5.73 -1.57 5.14
N ILE A 169 5.30 -2.62 4.43
CA ILE A 169 4.04 -3.30 4.72
C ILE A 169 4.29 -4.36 5.78
N GLY A 170 3.39 -4.46 6.73
CA GLY A 170 3.45 -5.46 7.77
C GLY A 170 2.08 -5.85 8.31
N MET A 171 2.15 -6.78 9.24
CA MET A 171 1.02 -7.25 10.04
C MET A 171 1.17 -6.72 11.46
N GLY A 172 0.12 -6.10 11.96
CA GLY A 172 0.05 -5.60 13.33
C GLY A 172 -1.02 -6.32 14.14
N MET A 173 -0.76 -6.51 15.44
CA MET A 173 -1.72 -7.09 16.39
C MET A 173 -1.49 -6.53 17.79
N LYS A 174 -2.45 -6.72 18.69
CA LYS A 174 -2.25 -6.39 20.10
C LYS A 174 -1.22 -7.33 20.73
N PRO A 175 -0.45 -6.86 21.73
CA PRO A 175 0.46 -7.72 22.48
C PRO A 175 -0.26 -8.95 23.04
N GLY A 176 0.34 -10.13 22.83
CA GLY A 176 -0.21 -11.41 23.25
C GLY A 176 -1.33 -11.98 22.37
N ALA A 177 -1.72 -11.33 21.29
CA ALA A 177 -2.76 -11.84 20.38
C ALA A 177 -2.35 -13.16 19.70
N GLU A 178 -1.06 -13.41 19.52
CA GLU A 178 -0.50 -14.64 18.96
C GLU A 178 -0.68 -15.89 19.84
N GLU A 179 -1.06 -15.72 21.11
CA GLU A 179 -1.44 -16.84 21.98
C GLU A 179 -2.74 -17.52 21.48
N SER A 180 -3.54 -16.82 20.66
CA SER A 180 -4.68 -17.41 19.98
C SER A 180 -4.21 -18.36 18.87
N GLU A 181 -4.64 -19.62 18.95
CA GLU A 181 -4.30 -20.64 17.94
C GLU A 181 -4.71 -20.24 16.52
N SER A 182 -5.84 -19.56 16.36
CA SER A 182 -6.31 -19.09 15.06
C SER A 182 -5.42 -17.97 14.52
N ILE A 183 -4.98 -17.03 15.36
CA ILE A 183 -4.08 -15.95 14.95
C ILE A 183 -2.70 -16.53 14.60
N ALA A 184 -2.16 -17.45 15.38
CA ALA A 184 -0.89 -18.11 15.08
C ALA A 184 -0.94 -18.86 13.73
N LYS A 185 -2.04 -19.54 13.42
CA LYS A 185 -2.25 -20.20 12.14
C LYS A 185 -2.39 -19.19 10.98
N LEU A 186 -3.09 -18.07 11.19
CA LEU A 186 -3.16 -17.00 10.21
C LEU A 186 -1.78 -16.43 9.92
N THR A 187 -1.01 -16.10 10.95
CA THR A 187 0.38 -15.62 10.82
C THR A 187 1.21 -16.55 9.97
N LYS A 188 1.11 -17.87 10.19
CA LYS A 188 1.80 -18.87 9.38
C LYS A 188 1.38 -18.82 7.90
N CYS A 189 0.08 -18.67 7.61
CA CYS A 189 -0.42 -18.52 6.24
C CYS A 189 0.15 -17.26 5.58
N VAL A 190 0.16 -16.14 6.31
CA VAL A 190 0.73 -14.86 5.84
C VAL A 190 2.20 -15.01 5.50
N MET A 191 3.01 -15.57 6.40
CA MET A 191 4.45 -15.75 6.19
C MET A 191 4.75 -16.66 5.00
N GLN A 192 3.97 -17.74 4.82
CA GLN A 192 4.09 -18.61 3.67
C GLN A 192 3.75 -17.89 2.36
N PHE A 193 2.70 -17.08 2.34
CA PHE A 193 2.31 -16.28 1.19
C PHE A 193 3.42 -15.28 0.81
N VAL A 194 3.90 -14.50 1.78
CA VAL A 194 4.97 -13.50 1.57
C VAL A 194 6.26 -14.16 1.05
N SER A 195 6.60 -15.36 1.53
CA SER A 195 7.76 -16.10 1.03
C SER A 195 7.65 -16.41 -0.47
N THR A 196 6.43 -16.57 -1.00
CA THR A 196 6.22 -16.79 -2.44
C THR A 196 6.40 -15.51 -3.25
N LEU A 197 6.00 -14.36 -2.71
CA LEU A 197 6.19 -13.06 -3.37
C LEU A 197 7.67 -12.73 -3.53
N ASN A 198 8.46 -12.94 -2.49
CA ASN A 198 9.89 -12.65 -2.51
C ASN A 198 10.67 -13.56 -3.48
N LYS A 199 10.24 -14.81 -3.67
CA LYS A 199 10.83 -15.71 -4.69
C LYS A 199 10.52 -15.23 -6.11
N GLY A 200 9.34 -14.73 -6.37
CA GLY A 200 8.95 -14.19 -7.69
C GLY A 200 9.75 -12.95 -8.09
N ARG A 201 10.13 -12.08 -7.14
CA ARG A 201 10.99 -10.90 -7.42
C ARG A 201 12.40 -11.27 -7.86
N ASN A 202 12.99 -12.33 -7.29
CA ASN A 202 14.33 -12.78 -7.64
C ASN A 202 14.43 -13.39 -9.05
N VAL A 203 13.29 -13.75 -9.66
CA VAL A 203 13.24 -14.33 -11.02
C VAL A 203 12.99 -13.27 -12.10
N SER A 204 12.45 -12.09 -11.73
CA SER A 204 12.10 -11.02 -12.67
C SER A 204 13.20 -9.97 -12.88
N ASN A 205 14.36 -10.14 -12.25
CA ASN A 205 15.51 -9.23 -12.34
C ASN A 205 16.63 -9.77 -13.25
N TYR A 206 16.26 -10.61 -14.27
CA TYR A 206 17.20 -11.06 -15.32
C TYR A 206 16.63 -10.81 -16.70
#